data_854179b7e39d922587b0c598e602269f
#
_entry.id   854179b7e39d922587b0c598e602269f
#
_cell.length_a   1.000
_cell.length_b   1.000
_cell.length_c   1.000
_cell.angle_alpha   90.00
_cell.angle_beta   90.00
_cell.angle_gamma   90.00
#
_symmetry.space_group_name_H-M   'P 1'
#
loop_
_entity.id
_entity.type
_entity.pdbx_description
1 polymer ?
#
loop_
_entity_poly.entity_id
_entity_poly.type
_entity_poly.pdbx_seq_one_letter_code
_entity_poly.pdbx_strand_id
1 'polypeptide(L)'
;MKKSKFYILTILISCAFINCKKTPNSGSPDHIKNITNGIDDDKLATVETIENEWLTHGGNYKEDRYSSLNQINKSTIDSLGLVWSINLGTTRGLEATPLVVDGIMYLTGTWSMVYAIDVRKGEVIWTFDPEVPREYGEKGCCGVVNRGVALYKGKVYLGAFDGRLIAIDAATGKKEWEVLTVNQNKGYTITGAPRIVKGNIVIGNGGAEYGVRGYITAYDAITGEQVWRFYTVPDNPQNGFESDAMKKAANTWTGEWWKFGGGGTAWDAIVFDPELNQLYIGTGNGSPWNREIRSPGGGDNLYLSSIVSLNPDNGEMNWYYQTTPGESWDYTATQPIILADLEIENKPRKVLMQAPKNGFFYVIDRTNGDFISGEPFVYTNWAKKIDYETGRPIESSFARYKDVNAYIAPHPIGAHNWHPMAFNKSTGLVYIPAREGSNF
;
A
#
# COMPACT_ATOMS: atom_id res chain seq x y z
N MET A 1 43.28 -39.14 76.70
CA MET A 1 43.77 -38.32 75.61
C MET A 1 42.77 -38.39 74.47
N LYS A 2 41.92 -37.34 74.29
CA LYS A 2 40.94 -37.24 73.16
C LYS A 2 41.51 -36.30 72.13
N LYS A 3 41.73 -36.79 70.94
CA LYS A 3 42.16 -35.97 69.77
C LYS A 3 40.95 -35.31 69.15
N SER A 4 40.90 -33.98 69.20
CA SER A 4 39.92 -33.17 68.49
C SER A 4 40.35 -33.03 67.02
N LYS A 5 39.48 -33.40 66.10
CA LYS A 5 39.67 -33.15 64.64
C LYS A 5 38.98 -31.83 64.29
N PHE A 6 39.78 -30.86 63.89
CA PHE A 6 39.30 -29.61 63.29
C PHE A 6 38.95 -29.85 61.82
N TYR A 7 37.69 -29.62 61.39
CA TYR A 7 37.31 -29.58 59.99
C TYR A 7 37.27 -28.11 59.54
N ILE A 8 38.18 -27.79 58.61
CA ILE A 8 38.16 -26.48 57.91
C ILE A 8 37.14 -26.58 56.79
N LEU A 9 36.03 -25.83 56.92
CA LEU A 9 35.01 -25.70 55.91
C LEU A 9 35.44 -24.57 54.94
N THR A 10 35.92 -24.93 53.74
CA THR A 10 36.26 -23.96 52.69
C THR A 10 34.96 -23.57 51.99
N ILE A 11 34.46 -22.36 52.23
CA ILE A 11 33.30 -21.78 51.51
C ILE A 11 33.86 -21.21 50.18
N LEU A 12 33.52 -21.88 49.08
CA LEU A 12 33.74 -21.36 47.72
C LEU A 12 32.62 -20.35 47.44
N ILE A 13 32.92 -19.05 47.51
CA ILE A 13 32.04 -17.98 47.03
C ILE A 13 32.17 -17.92 45.51
N SER A 14 31.24 -18.56 44.79
CA SER A 14 31.10 -18.37 43.35
C SER A 14 30.45 -16.98 43.10
N CYS A 15 31.26 -15.99 42.78
CA CYS A 15 30.78 -14.72 42.23
C CYS A 15 30.13 -14.97 40.87
N ALA A 16 28.83 -15.14 40.84
CA ALA A 16 28.07 -15.05 39.62
C ALA A 16 28.15 -13.58 39.11
N PHE A 17 28.98 -13.34 38.11
CA PHE A 17 28.96 -12.08 37.38
C PHE A 17 27.61 -11.98 36.65
N ILE A 18 26.62 -11.37 37.28
CA ILE A 18 25.39 -10.91 36.61
C ILE A 18 25.84 -9.77 35.71
N ASN A 19 26.05 -10.08 34.43
CA ASN A 19 26.30 -9.10 33.40
C ASN A 19 24.98 -8.33 33.20
N CYS A 20 24.73 -7.29 33.98
CA CYS A 20 23.65 -6.32 33.73
C CYS A 20 23.97 -5.64 32.41
N LYS A 21 23.42 -6.15 31.29
CA LYS A 21 23.40 -5.39 30.03
C LYS A 21 22.64 -4.10 30.34
N LYS A 22 23.32 -2.96 30.32
CA LYS A 22 22.65 -1.65 30.40
C LYS A 22 21.64 -1.57 29.27
N THR A 23 20.40 -1.28 29.59
CA THR A 23 19.36 -0.96 28.59
C THR A 23 19.87 0.24 27.75
N PRO A 24 19.93 0.13 26.42
CA PRO A 24 20.37 1.22 25.59
C PRO A 24 19.50 2.47 25.79
N ASN A 25 20.10 3.65 25.67
CA ASN A 25 19.35 4.91 25.72
C ASN A 25 18.34 4.97 24.57
N SER A 26 17.10 5.41 24.85
CA SER A 26 16.08 5.62 23.82
C SER A 26 16.60 6.49 22.67
N GLY A 27 16.36 6.06 21.43
CA GLY A 27 16.81 6.74 20.22
C GLY A 27 18.30 6.51 19.86
N SER A 28 19.06 5.79 20.70
CA SER A 28 20.44 5.41 20.31
C SER A 28 20.44 4.34 19.21
N PRO A 29 21.52 4.24 18.40
CA PRO A 29 21.61 3.19 17.37
C PRO A 29 21.43 1.77 17.94
N ASP A 30 21.97 1.47 19.12
CA ASP A 30 21.82 0.17 19.75
C ASP A 30 20.35 -0.10 20.18
N HIS A 31 19.65 0.92 20.69
CA HIS A 31 18.23 0.82 20.98
C HIS A 31 17.45 0.50 19.71
N ILE A 32 17.62 1.31 18.66
CA ILE A 32 16.90 1.15 17.39
C ILE A 32 17.19 -0.22 16.76
N LYS A 33 18.44 -0.65 16.75
CA LYS A 33 18.81 -1.97 16.25
C LYS A 33 18.12 -3.11 17.01
N ASN A 34 18.03 -3.01 18.33
CA ASN A 34 17.36 -4.02 19.15
C ASN A 34 15.86 -4.14 18.85
N ILE A 35 15.17 -3.01 18.69
CA ILE A 35 13.72 -3.00 18.47
C ILE A 35 13.34 -3.34 17.01
N THR A 36 14.19 -3.02 16.02
CA THR A 36 13.86 -3.22 14.60
C THR A 36 14.31 -4.58 14.06
N ASN A 37 15.39 -5.18 14.57
CA ASN A 37 15.85 -6.50 14.13
C ASN A 37 14.83 -7.63 14.36
N GLY A 38 13.98 -7.49 15.37
CA GLY A 38 12.91 -8.45 15.69
C GLY A 38 11.64 -8.26 14.88
N ILE A 39 11.59 -7.31 13.94
CA ILE A 39 10.43 -7.15 13.04
C ILE A 39 10.61 -8.13 11.89
N ASP A 40 9.93 -9.27 11.98
CA ASP A 40 9.90 -10.35 11.00
C ASP A 40 8.45 -10.70 10.62
N ASP A 41 8.25 -11.74 9.81
CA ASP A 41 6.93 -12.16 9.36
C ASP A 41 6.01 -12.56 10.51
N ASP A 42 6.54 -13.21 11.56
CA ASP A 42 5.77 -13.63 12.74
C ASP A 42 5.29 -12.41 13.54
N LYS A 43 6.18 -11.42 13.76
CA LYS A 43 5.80 -10.17 14.44
C LYS A 43 4.79 -9.39 13.61
N LEU A 44 4.95 -9.28 12.30
CA LEU A 44 4.00 -8.59 11.42
C LEU A 44 2.64 -9.30 11.34
N ALA A 45 2.60 -10.63 11.41
CA ALA A 45 1.35 -11.39 11.44
C ALA A 45 0.57 -11.22 12.76
N THR A 46 1.24 -10.86 13.85
CA THR A 46 0.63 -10.71 15.19
C THR A 46 0.52 -9.26 15.65
N VAL A 47 0.79 -8.30 14.79
CA VAL A 47 0.82 -6.86 15.13
C VAL A 47 -0.49 -6.32 15.72
N GLU A 48 -1.65 -6.92 15.42
CA GLU A 48 -2.95 -6.57 16.02
C GLU A 48 -2.96 -6.71 17.56
N THR A 49 -2.05 -7.48 18.13
CA THR A 49 -1.92 -7.68 19.58
C THR A 49 -0.98 -6.68 20.25
N ILE A 50 -0.33 -5.80 19.49
CA ILE A 50 0.66 -4.85 19.98
C ILE A 50 0.06 -3.45 20.00
N GLU A 51 -0.34 -2.98 21.19
CA GLU A 51 -1.13 -1.75 21.33
C GLU A 51 -0.38 -0.44 21.02
N ASN A 52 0.95 -0.39 21.23
CA ASN A 52 1.73 0.86 21.17
C ASN A 52 2.63 0.95 19.94
N GLU A 53 2.43 0.11 18.94
CA GLU A 53 3.22 0.10 17.72
C GLU A 53 2.33 0.21 16.48
N TRP A 54 2.90 0.71 15.38
CA TRP A 54 2.25 0.79 14.07
C TRP A 54 3.24 0.32 13.02
N LEU A 55 3.33 -0.99 12.79
CA LEU A 55 4.42 -1.63 12.06
C LEU A 55 4.17 -1.82 10.56
N THR A 56 2.91 -1.72 10.14
CA THR A 56 2.53 -1.83 8.73
C THR A 56 1.78 -0.57 8.28
N HIS A 57 1.65 -0.36 6.98
CA HIS A 57 1.00 0.83 6.43
C HIS A 57 -0.44 1.02 6.97
N GLY A 58 -1.24 -0.04 7.04
CA GLY A 58 -2.61 0.01 7.56
C GLY A 58 -2.75 -0.37 9.03
N GLY A 59 -1.64 -0.50 9.78
CA GLY A 59 -1.61 -0.91 11.18
C GLY A 59 -1.49 -2.43 11.35
N ASN A 60 -2.09 -3.21 10.44
CA ASN A 60 -2.02 -4.67 10.38
C ASN A 60 -2.20 -5.15 8.92
N TYR A 61 -2.15 -6.45 8.69
CA TYR A 61 -2.34 -7.03 7.35
C TYR A 61 -3.78 -6.91 6.79
N LYS A 62 -4.78 -6.57 7.62
CA LYS A 62 -6.15 -6.30 7.15
C LYS A 62 -6.30 -4.86 6.63
N GLU A 63 -5.30 -4.01 6.86
CA GLU A 63 -5.32 -2.58 6.51
C GLU A 63 -6.53 -1.84 7.10
N ASP A 64 -7.06 -2.30 8.27
CA ASP A 64 -8.28 -1.77 8.88
C ASP A 64 -8.10 -0.42 9.59
N ARG A 65 -6.85 -0.01 9.84
CA ARG A 65 -6.47 1.23 10.51
C ARG A 65 -7.18 1.46 11.83
N TYR A 66 -7.48 0.37 12.52
CA TYR A 66 -8.09 0.38 13.84
C TYR A 66 -7.04 0.37 14.94
N SER A 67 -7.16 1.29 15.90
CA SER A 67 -6.38 1.29 17.12
C SER A 67 -7.26 0.90 18.33
N SER A 68 -6.77 -0.03 19.14
CA SER A 68 -7.43 -0.40 20.41
C SER A 68 -7.18 0.61 21.54
N LEU A 69 -6.30 1.59 21.34
CA LEU A 69 -6.01 2.65 22.31
C LEU A 69 -7.27 3.47 22.60
N ASN A 70 -7.52 3.76 23.89
CA ASN A 70 -8.73 4.43 24.34
C ASN A 70 -8.49 5.67 25.21
N GLN A 71 -7.23 6.12 25.32
CA GLN A 71 -6.87 7.32 26.09
C GLN A 71 -7.50 8.59 25.50
N ILE A 72 -7.69 8.64 24.17
CA ILE A 72 -8.41 9.71 23.48
C ILE A 72 -9.84 9.23 23.25
N ASN A 73 -10.80 9.84 23.94
CA ASN A 73 -12.21 9.50 23.93
C ASN A 73 -13.08 10.72 24.23
N LYS A 74 -14.41 10.56 24.26
CA LYS A 74 -15.37 11.64 24.49
C LYS A 74 -15.13 12.43 25.79
N SER A 75 -14.57 11.80 26.82
CA SER A 75 -14.31 12.48 28.11
C SER A 75 -12.96 13.17 28.20
N THR A 76 -12.04 12.88 27.30
CA THR A 76 -10.65 13.38 27.32
C THR A 76 -10.29 14.26 26.11
N ILE A 77 -11.10 14.27 25.06
CA ILE A 77 -10.79 14.98 23.81
C ILE A 77 -10.61 16.49 24.01
N ASP A 78 -11.38 17.10 24.93
CA ASP A 78 -11.31 18.54 25.21
C ASP A 78 -10.00 18.96 25.94
N SER A 79 -9.27 18.00 26.48
CA SER A 79 -7.95 18.23 27.12
C SER A 79 -6.77 17.84 26.22
N LEU A 80 -7.02 17.46 24.97
CA LEU A 80 -5.97 17.15 24.01
C LEU A 80 -5.16 18.40 23.65
N GLY A 81 -3.84 18.34 23.81
CA GLY A 81 -2.92 19.43 23.50
C GLY A 81 -1.78 19.01 22.59
N LEU A 82 -1.18 19.99 21.89
CA LEU A 82 0.01 19.77 21.07
C LEU A 82 1.24 19.59 21.98
N VAL A 83 1.93 18.46 21.86
CA VAL A 83 3.15 18.14 22.60
C VAL A 83 4.39 18.68 21.86
N TRP A 84 4.48 18.43 20.57
CA TRP A 84 5.55 18.91 19.70
C TRP A 84 5.11 18.97 18.23
N SER A 85 5.87 19.66 17.41
CA SER A 85 5.74 19.68 15.95
C SER A 85 7.12 19.79 15.30
N ILE A 86 7.27 19.21 14.11
CA ILE A 86 8.52 19.27 13.33
C ILE A 86 8.21 19.82 11.94
N ASN A 87 9.03 20.79 11.50
CA ASN A 87 9.02 21.27 10.13
C ASN A 87 9.97 20.40 9.28
N LEU A 88 9.45 19.71 8.27
CA LEU A 88 10.24 18.86 7.36
C LEU A 88 10.85 19.63 6.19
N GLY A 89 10.83 20.97 6.21
CA GLY A 89 11.47 21.81 5.20
C GLY A 89 10.78 21.82 3.83
N THR A 90 9.49 21.50 3.78
CA THR A 90 8.70 21.50 2.54
C THR A 90 7.37 22.22 2.74
N THR A 91 6.90 22.88 1.67
CA THR A 91 5.54 23.45 1.58
C THR A 91 4.61 22.57 0.73
N ARG A 92 5.12 21.45 0.20
CA ARG A 92 4.33 20.48 -0.56
C ARG A 92 3.56 19.57 0.38
N GLY A 93 2.47 18.97 -0.10
CA GLY A 93 1.67 18.01 0.67
C GLY A 93 2.48 16.79 1.14
N LEU A 94 2.18 16.32 2.35
CA LEU A 94 2.72 15.09 2.91
C LEU A 94 1.61 14.03 2.87
N GLU A 95 1.92 12.86 2.29
CA GLU A 95 0.95 11.75 2.09
C GLU A 95 1.33 10.50 2.89
N ALA A 96 2.45 10.51 3.60
CA ALA A 96 2.98 9.34 4.27
C ALA A 96 2.13 8.88 5.45
N THR A 97 1.96 7.57 5.57
CA THR A 97 1.60 6.94 6.85
C THR A 97 2.89 6.67 7.64
N PRO A 98 3.03 7.25 8.84
CA PRO A 98 4.17 6.95 9.70
C PRO A 98 4.11 5.53 10.23
N LEU A 99 5.27 4.85 10.31
CA LEU A 99 5.43 3.60 11.05
C LEU A 99 6.08 3.90 12.39
N VAL A 100 5.63 3.23 13.45
CA VAL A 100 6.13 3.47 14.82
C VAL A 100 6.47 2.15 15.49
N VAL A 101 7.69 2.05 16.01
CA VAL A 101 8.17 0.94 16.83
C VAL A 101 8.87 1.48 18.06
N ASP A 102 8.40 1.09 19.26
CA ASP A 102 8.93 1.53 20.56
C ASP A 102 9.33 3.03 20.60
N GLY A 103 8.42 3.89 20.15
CA GLY A 103 8.60 5.34 20.16
C GLY A 103 9.57 5.90 19.11
N ILE A 104 10.03 5.10 18.16
CA ILE A 104 10.77 5.56 16.99
C ILE A 104 9.84 5.55 15.79
N MET A 105 9.66 6.71 15.15
CA MET A 105 8.78 6.90 14.00
C MET A 105 9.60 7.01 12.72
N TYR A 106 9.18 6.29 11.69
CA TYR A 106 9.72 6.38 10.32
C TYR A 106 8.64 6.92 9.40
N LEU A 107 8.94 7.95 8.65
CA LEU A 107 8.02 8.51 7.65
C LEU A 107 8.79 9.06 6.46
N THR A 108 8.05 9.26 5.36
CA THR A 108 8.58 9.92 4.17
C THR A 108 8.04 11.34 4.01
N GLY A 109 8.85 12.18 3.41
CA GLY A 109 8.44 13.48 2.89
C GLY A 109 8.41 13.48 1.36
N THR A 110 8.24 14.68 0.80
CA THR A 110 8.36 14.89 -0.65
C THR A 110 9.77 14.56 -1.14
N TRP A 111 9.91 14.23 -2.43
CA TRP A 111 11.15 13.77 -3.04
C TRP A 111 11.69 12.47 -2.43
N SER A 112 10.80 11.71 -1.77
CA SER A 112 11.13 10.44 -1.11
C SER A 112 12.17 10.59 0.00
N MET A 113 12.28 11.76 0.62
CA MET A 113 13.07 11.96 1.85
C MET A 113 12.56 11.03 2.93
N VAL A 114 13.44 10.40 3.70
CA VAL A 114 13.06 9.54 4.84
C VAL A 114 13.57 10.14 6.14
N TYR A 115 12.76 10.09 7.18
CA TYR A 115 13.07 10.60 8.51
C TYR A 115 12.86 9.51 9.55
N ALA A 116 13.80 9.38 10.50
CA ALA A 116 13.58 8.69 11.77
C ALA A 116 13.48 9.71 12.89
N ILE A 117 12.45 9.61 13.71
CA ILE A 117 12.12 10.59 14.74
C ILE A 117 11.89 9.87 16.08
N ASP A 118 12.52 10.35 17.15
CA ASP A 118 12.14 9.97 18.52
C ASP A 118 10.87 10.73 18.91
N VAL A 119 9.73 10.03 18.94
CA VAL A 119 8.41 10.66 19.21
C VAL A 119 8.26 11.13 20.66
N ARG A 120 9.07 10.61 21.60
CA ARG A 120 9.06 11.03 23.00
C ARG A 120 9.67 12.41 23.17
N LYS A 121 10.59 12.81 22.27
CA LYS A 121 11.28 14.09 22.30
C LYS A 121 10.83 15.06 21.21
N GLY A 122 10.25 14.53 20.10
CA GLY A 122 10.00 15.32 18.91
C GLY A 122 11.27 15.70 18.15
N GLU A 123 12.30 14.82 18.17
CA GLU A 123 13.63 15.10 17.59
C GLU A 123 13.90 14.15 16.41
N VAL A 124 14.45 14.70 15.32
CA VAL A 124 14.94 13.92 14.19
C VAL A 124 16.23 13.23 14.59
N ILE A 125 16.27 11.90 14.49
CA ILE A 125 17.45 11.06 14.76
C ILE A 125 18.38 11.06 13.56
N TRP A 126 17.79 10.78 12.38
CA TRP A 126 18.49 10.84 11.10
C TRP A 126 17.54 11.17 9.96
N THR A 127 18.12 11.65 8.87
CA THR A 127 17.42 11.92 7.60
C THR A 127 18.19 11.23 6.47
N PHE A 128 17.47 10.62 5.54
CA PHE A 128 18.02 10.04 4.32
C PHE A 128 17.45 10.78 3.11
N ASP A 129 18.32 11.34 2.27
CA ASP A 129 17.98 11.91 0.96
C ASP A 129 18.36 10.89 -0.14
N PRO A 130 17.40 10.34 -0.89
CA PRO A 130 17.72 9.47 -2.02
C PRO A 130 18.30 10.22 -3.22
N GLU A 131 18.44 11.54 -3.15
CA GLU A 131 19.00 12.39 -4.22
C GLU A 131 18.24 12.20 -5.55
N VAL A 132 16.90 12.17 -5.51
CA VAL A 132 16.06 12.08 -6.72
C VAL A 132 16.35 13.28 -7.62
N PRO A 133 16.76 13.07 -8.89
CA PRO A 133 17.01 14.16 -9.82
C PRO A 133 15.76 15.03 -9.99
N ARG A 134 15.91 16.37 -9.91
CA ARG A 134 14.76 17.29 -9.85
C ARG A 134 13.94 17.32 -11.15
N GLU A 135 14.54 16.95 -12.28
CA GLU A 135 13.85 16.78 -13.57
C GLU A 135 12.79 15.66 -13.54
N TYR A 136 12.92 14.67 -12.62
CA TYR A 136 11.87 13.66 -12.43
C TYR A 136 10.53 14.25 -11.99
N GLY A 137 10.52 15.47 -11.42
CA GLY A 137 9.29 16.14 -11.04
C GLY A 137 8.27 16.31 -12.16
N GLU A 138 8.73 16.40 -13.42
CA GLU A 138 7.87 16.48 -14.62
C GLU A 138 7.12 15.16 -14.93
N LYS A 139 7.61 14.02 -14.40
CA LYS A 139 7.01 12.70 -14.58
C LYS A 139 5.92 12.38 -13.56
N GLY A 140 5.59 13.30 -12.67
CA GLY A 140 4.56 13.12 -11.65
C GLY A 140 3.33 13.97 -11.90
N CYS A 141 2.17 13.34 -12.17
CA CYS A 141 0.90 14.04 -12.37
C CYS A 141 0.49 14.89 -11.16
N CYS A 142 0.85 14.45 -9.96
CA CYS A 142 0.27 14.93 -8.71
C CYS A 142 1.32 15.39 -7.70
N GLY A 143 2.52 15.70 -8.19
CA GLY A 143 3.66 16.12 -7.39
C GLY A 143 4.59 14.98 -6.99
N VAL A 144 5.67 15.34 -6.31
CA VAL A 144 6.74 14.41 -5.91
C VAL A 144 6.45 13.80 -4.53
N VAL A 145 5.28 13.22 -4.40
CA VAL A 145 4.75 12.64 -3.16
C VAL A 145 5.36 11.26 -2.87
N ASN A 146 5.29 10.85 -1.60
CA ASN A 146 5.64 9.50 -1.17
C ASN A 146 4.74 9.09 0.00
N ARG A 147 4.19 7.86 -0.02
CA ARG A 147 3.17 7.40 0.94
C ARG A 147 3.71 6.59 2.10
N GLY A 148 5.04 6.41 2.18
CA GLY A 148 5.66 5.78 3.34
C GLY A 148 6.71 4.73 3.00
N VAL A 149 7.12 4.04 4.03
CA VAL A 149 8.16 3.01 4.03
C VAL A 149 7.60 1.69 4.56
N ALA A 150 8.38 0.62 4.44
CA ALA A 150 8.16 -0.62 5.18
C ALA A 150 9.33 -0.88 6.14
N LEU A 151 9.07 -1.63 7.23
CA LEU A 151 10.07 -2.03 8.22
C LEU A 151 10.18 -3.56 8.24
N TYR A 152 11.41 -4.08 8.15
CA TYR A 152 11.65 -5.51 8.26
C TYR A 152 13.13 -5.81 8.57
N LYS A 153 13.35 -6.65 9.57
CA LYS A 153 14.69 -7.13 9.98
C LYS A 153 15.78 -6.04 10.03
N GLY A 154 15.48 -4.97 10.78
CA GLY A 154 16.43 -3.87 11.00
C GLY A 154 16.60 -2.90 9.84
N LYS A 155 15.77 -2.98 8.81
CA LYS A 155 15.82 -2.14 7.62
C LYS A 155 14.54 -1.38 7.38
N VAL A 156 14.70 -0.18 6.81
CA VAL A 156 13.63 0.65 6.24
C VAL A 156 13.69 0.51 4.72
N TYR A 157 12.58 0.17 4.09
CA TYR A 157 12.49 0.02 2.64
C TYR A 157 11.70 1.17 2.04
N LEU A 158 12.28 1.80 1.04
CA LEU A 158 11.77 2.99 0.38
C LEU A 158 11.59 2.72 -1.12
N GLY A 159 10.39 2.97 -1.66
CA GLY A 159 10.21 3.19 -3.09
C GLY A 159 10.49 4.64 -3.42
N ALA A 160 11.61 4.94 -4.07
CA ALA A 160 11.97 6.30 -4.43
C ALA A 160 11.25 6.75 -5.71
N PHE A 161 10.95 8.05 -5.81
CA PHE A 161 10.14 8.63 -6.90
C PHE A 161 10.71 8.36 -8.30
N ASP A 162 12.01 8.22 -8.44
CA ASP A 162 12.73 7.88 -9.67
C ASP A 162 12.75 6.38 -10.01
N GLY A 163 12.00 5.57 -9.26
CA GLY A 163 11.83 4.15 -9.55
C GLY A 163 12.87 3.23 -8.92
N ARG A 164 13.69 3.70 -7.98
CA ARG A 164 14.56 2.85 -7.18
C ARG A 164 13.82 2.28 -5.97
N LEU A 165 14.10 1.02 -5.66
CA LEU A 165 13.78 0.43 -4.35
C LEU A 165 15.07 0.41 -3.53
N ILE A 166 15.03 0.99 -2.33
CA ILE A 166 16.21 1.25 -1.50
C ILE A 166 16.01 0.64 -0.12
N ALA A 167 17.00 -0.13 0.36
CA ALA A 167 17.07 -0.58 1.74
C ALA A 167 18.04 0.32 2.54
N ILE A 168 17.58 0.75 3.70
CA ILE A 168 18.27 1.69 4.59
C ILE A 168 18.37 1.03 5.96
N ASP A 169 19.55 1.05 6.60
CA ASP A 169 19.70 0.60 7.97
C ASP A 169 18.85 1.47 8.91
N ALA A 170 17.93 0.84 9.63
CA ALA A 170 16.94 1.54 10.45
C ALA A 170 17.56 2.32 11.61
N ALA A 171 18.71 1.91 12.10
CA ALA A 171 19.39 2.55 13.24
C ALA A 171 20.24 3.77 12.84
N THR A 172 20.78 3.76 11.64
CA THR A 172 21.77 4.76 11.22
C THR A 172 21.37 5.63 10.05
N GLY A 173 20.31 5.25 9.30
CA GLY A 173 19.89 5.93 8.08
C GLY A 173 20.84 5.71 6.89
N LYS A 174 21.77 4.76 6.96
CA LYS A 174 22.70 4.48 5.86
C LYS A 174 22.08 3.53 4.85
N LYS A 175 22.26 3.83 3.56
CA LYS A 175 21.86 2.92 2.48
C LYS A 175 22.65 1.61 2.57
N GLU A 176 21.96 0.48 2.52
CA GLU A 176 22.56 -0.86 2.46
C GLU A 176 22.60 -1.39 1.02
N TRP A 177 21.48 -1.27 0.30
CA TRP A 177 21.41 -1.64 -1.11
C TRP A 177 20.33 -0.83 -1.83
N GLU A 178 20.40 -0.80 -3.15
CA GLU A 178 19.33 -0.29 -4.01
C GLU A 178 19.24 -1.08 -5.31
N VAL A 179 18.03 -1.18 -5.86
CA VAL A 179 17.77 -1.77 -7.16
C VAL A 179 16.87 -0.85 -7.98
N LEU A 180 17.10 -0.80 -9.28
CA LEU A 180 16.24 -0.06 -10.20
C LEU A 180 15.07 -0.95 -10.63
N THR A 181 13.84 -0.52 -10.34
CA THR A 181 12.63 -1.32 -10.62
C THR A 181 11.98 -0.96 -11.95
N VAL A 182 12.31 0.18 -12.53
CA VAL A 182 11.66 0.80 -13.71
C VAL A 182 12.65 1.03 -14.84
N ASN A 183 12.12 1.23 -16.05
CA ASN A 183 12.90 1.82 -17.14
C ASN A 183 12.86 3.35 -17.02
N GLN A 184 13.96 3.94 -16.57
CA GLN A 184 14.07 5.40 -16.32
C GLN A 184 13.94 6.28 -17.59
N ASN A 185 14.07 5.68 -18.78
CA ASN A 185 13.84 6.40 -20.04
C ASN A 185 12.35 6.60 -20.36
N LYS A 186 11.45 6.05 -19.55
CA LYS A 186 10.00 6.21 -19.64
C LYS A 186 9.46 7.01 -18.45
N GLY A 187 8.19 7.35 -18.49
CA GLY A 187 7.50 8.13 -17.45
C GLY A 187 7.10 7.35 -16.19
N TYR A 188 7.90 6.36 -15.79
CA TYR A 188 7.65 5.61 -14.56
C TYR A 188 8.02 6.40 -13.32
N THR A 189 7.21 6.27 -12.28
CA THR A 189 7.48 6.79 -10.92
C THR A 189 7.08 5.76 -9.87
N ILE A 190 7.54 5.95 -8.64
CA ILE A 190 7.01 5.25 -7.47
C ILE A 190 6.57 6.28 -6.44
N THR A 191 5.33 6.20 -6.01
CA THR A 191 4.75 7.06 -4.98
C THR A 191 4.14 6.27 -3.82
N GLY A 192 3.88 4.97 -4.02
CA GLY A 192 3.29 4.06 -3.04
C GLY A 192 4.30 3.60 -1.99
N ALA A 193 3.79 3.26 -0.81
CA ALA A 193 4.58 2.61 0.22
C ALA A 193 4.75 1.11 -0.13
N PRO A 194 5.95 0.54 -0.02
CA PRO A 194 6.14 -0.90 -0.17
C PRO A 194 5.45 -1.68 0.96
N ARG A 195 5.16 -2.96 0.71
CA ARG A 195 4.61 -3.88 1.71
C ARG A 195 5.54 -5.07 1.90
N ILE A 196 5.65 -5.55 3.14
CA ILE A 196 6.35 -6.79 3.45
C ILE A 196 5.38 -7.96 3.33
N VAL A 197 5.75 -8.96 2.54
CA VAL A 197 4.95 -10.15 2.27
C VAL A 197 5.87 -11.37 2.25
N LYS A 198 5.84 -12.18 3.28
CA LYS A 198 6.63 -13.44 3.39
C LYS A 198 8.13 -13.24 3.09
N GLY A 199 8.74 -12.25 3.74
CA GLY A 199 10.16 -11.92 3.55
C GLY A 199 10.49 -11.18 2.26
N ASN A 200 9.49 -10.86 1.43
CA ASN A 200 9.64 -10.07 0.21
C ASN A 200 9.10 -8.64 0.39
N ILE A 201 9.65 -7.73 -0.40
CA ILE A 201 9.14 -6.37 -0.54
C ILE A 201 8.31 -6.32 -1.81
N VAL A 202 7.01 -6.01 -1.67
CA VAL A 202 6.10 -5.86 -2.80
C VAL A 202 5.89 -4.39 -3.10
N ILE A 203 6.08 -4.01 -4.36
CA ILE A 203 5.91 -2.63 -4.83
C ILE A 203 5.44 -2.59 -6.29
N GLY A 204 4.59 -1.62 -6.61
CA GLY A 204 4.14 -1.33 -7.96
C GLY A 204 4.74 -0.04 -8.51
N ASN A 205 4.12 0.50 -9.56
CA ASN A 205 4.56 1.73 -10.22
C ASN A 205 3.42 2.72 -10.44
N GLY A 206 3.77 4.00 -10.58
CA GLY A 206 2.94 5.07 -11.12
C GLY A 206 3.34 5.43 -12.55
N GLY A 207 2.69 6.44 -13.14
CA GLY A 207 3.02 7.00 -14.45
C GLY A 207 2.07 6.63 -15.58
N ALA A 208 0.83 6.17 -15.29
CA ALA A 208 -0.14 5.82 -16.34
C ALA A 208 -0.34 6.97 -17.35
N GLU A 209 -0.41 8.22 -16.88
CA GLU A 209 -0.57 9.43 -17.71
C GLU A 209 0.61 9.69 -18.66
N TYR A 210 1.74 9.07 -18.40
CA TYR A 210 2.99 9.23 -19.14
C TYR A 210 3.32 8.05 -20.06
N GLY A 211 2.31 7.23 -20.38
CA GLY A 211 2.44 6.17 -21.37
C GLY A 211 3.26 4.98 -20.90
N VAL A 212 3.08 4.55 -19.66
CA VAL A 212 3.75 3.37 -19.12
C VAL A 212 2.80 2.20 -18.91
N ARG A 213 3.35 1.01 -18.85
CA ARG A 213 2.68 -0.25 -18.55
C ARG A 213 2.72 -0.54 -17.06
N GLY A 214 1.57 -0.82 -16.45
CA GLY A 214 1.45 -1.16 -15.05
C GLY A 214 2.02 -2.54 -14.70
N TYR A 215 2.58 -2.65 -13.49
CA TYR A 215 3.03 -3.92 -12.91
C TYR A 215 3.09 -3.84 -11.38
N ILE A 216 3.21 -5.00 -10.75
CA ILE A 216 3.59 -5.20 -9.36
C ILE A 216 4.75 -6.18 -9.31
N THR A 217 5.70 -5.99 -8.42
CA THR A 217 6.91 -6.82 -8.30
C THR A 217 7.21 -7.14 -6.86
N ALA A 218 7.63 -8.36 -6.58
CA ALA A 218 8.23 -8.78 -5.32
C ALA A 218 9.75 -8.86 -5.45
N TYR A 219 10.44 -8.34 -4.44
CA TYR A 219 11.89 -8.38 -4.28
C TYR A 219 12.23 -9.03 -2.95
N ASP A 220 13.23 -9.90 -2.91
CA ASP A 220 13.76 -10.43 -1.66
C ASP A 220 14.25 -9.29 -0.75
N ALA A 221 13.79 -9.25 0.49
CA ALA A 221 14.06 -8.14 1.40
C ALA A 221 15.53 -8.06 1.83
N ILE A 222 16.28 -9.16 1.75
CA ILE A 222 17.69 -9.21 2.18
C ILE A 222 18.62 -8.83 1.03
N THR A 223 18.37 -9.41 -0.17
CA THR A 223 19.27 -9.29 -1.32
C THR A 223 18.87 -8.19 -2.30
N GLY A 224 17.58 -7.80 -2.34
CA GLY A 224 17.03 -6.91 -3.36
C GLY A 224 16.82 -7.58 -4.72
N GLU A 225 17.01 -8.90 -4.82
CA GLU A 225 16.78 -9.63 -6.06
C GLU A 225 15.28 -9.73 -6.38
N GLN A 226 14.93 -9.58 -7.66
CA GLN A 226 13.55 -9.74 -8.11
C GLN A 226 13.13 -11.21 -8.00
N VAL A 227 12.04 -11.47 -7.25
CA VAL A 227 11.46 -12.81 -7.09
C VAL A 227 10.47 -13.10 -8.21
N TRP A 228 9.49 -12.20 -8.39
CA TRP A 228 8.51 -12.28 -9.47
C TRP A 228 8.00 -10.90 -9.87
N ARG A 229 7.40 -10.81 -11.06
CA ARG A 229 6.67 -9.62 -11.54
C ARG A 229 5.39 -10.03 -12.25
N PHE A 230 4.30 -9.38 -11.90
CA PHE A 230 3.01 -9.49 -12.59
C PHE A 230 2.72 -8.17 -13.31
N TYR A 231 2.46 -8.24 -14.60
CA TYR A 231 1.98 -7.10 -15.39
C TYR A 231 0.47 -6.99 -15.30
N THR A 232 -0.06 -5.77 -15.21
CA THR A 232 -1.49 -5.50 -15.06
C THR A 232 -2.20 -5.23 -16.39
N VAL A 233 -1.43 -5.02 -17.46
CA VAL A 233 -1.90 -4.75 -18.83
C VAL A 233 -1.07 -5.59 -19.81
N PRO A 234 -1.68 -6.21 -20.84
CA PRO A 234 -0.93 -6.98 -21.83
C PRO A 234 -0.04 -6.09 -22.71
N ASP A 235 1.09 -6.64 -23.13
CA ASP A 235 1.98 -5.99 -24.11
C ASP A 235 1.52 -6.27 -25.56
N ASN A 236 2.36 -5.91 -26.53
CA ASN A 236 2.15 -6.20 -27.95
C ASN A 236 1.97 -7.71 -28.17
N PRO A 237 0.82 -8.18 -28.66
CA PRO A 237 0.56 -9.60 -28.87
C PRO A 237 1.59 -10.31 -29.77
N GLN A 238 2.31 -9.56 -30.61
CA GLN A 238 3.37 -10.13 -31.48
C GLN A 238 4.60 -10.58 -30.67
N ASN A 239 4.78 -10.06 -29.45
CA ASN A 239 5.88 -10.45 -28.56
C ASN A 239 5.56 -11.70 -27.72
N GLY A 240 4.33 -12.26 -27.83
CA GLY A 240 3.81 -13.27 -26.92
C GLY A 240 3.27 -12.66 -25.61
N PHE A 241 3.00 -13.52 -24.64
CA PHE A 241 2.44 -13.13 -23.36
C PHE A 241 3.24 -13.75 -22.21
N GLU A 242 3.47 -12.99 -21.15
CA GLU A 242 4.22 -13.42 -19.97
C GLU A 242 3.44 -14.42 -19.10
N SER A 243 2.10 -14.45 -19.25
CA SER A 243 1.22 -15.34 -18.49
C SER A 243 -0.11 -15.57 -19.22
N ASP A 244 -0.86 -16.61 -18.80
CA ASP A 244 -2.22 -16.85 -19.28
C ASP A 244 -3.16 -15.70 -18.94
N ALA A 245 -2.94 -15.02 -17.80
CA ALA A 245 -3.69 -13.82 -17.43
C ALA A 245 -3.52 -12.71 -18.48
N MET A 246 -2.30 -12.45 -18.95
CA MET A 246 -2.02 -11.46 -19.99
C MET A 246 -2.59 -11.88 -21.36
N LYS A 247 -2.52 -13.15 -21.68
CA LYS A 247 -3.15 -13.70 -22.88
C LYS A 247 -4.67 -13.52 -22.87
N LYS A 248 -5.31 -13.81 -21.74
CA LYS A 248 -6.76 -13.59 -21.55
C LYS A 248 -7.10 -12.10 -21.64
N ALA A 249 -6.32 -11.24 -20.97
CA ALA A 249 -6.53 -9.80 -20.98
C ALA A 249 -6.47 -9.23 -22.40
N ALA A 250 -5.52 -9.63 -23.23
CA ALA A 250 -5.34 -9.12 -24.60
C ALA A 250 -6.61 -9.28 -25.46
N ASN A 251 -7.44 -10.27 -25.23
CA ASN A 251 -8.72 -10.45 -25.94
C ASN A 251 -9.77 -9.39 -25.60
N THR A 252 -9.52 -8.55 -24.58
CA THR A 252 -10.42 -7.48 -24.16
C THR A 252 -9.93 -6.10 -24.62
N TRP A 253 -8.89 -6.06 -25.43
CA TRP A 253 -8.32 -4.86 -25.99
C TRP A 253 -8.42 -4.89 -27.52
N THR A 254 -8.45 -3.70 -28.12
CA THR A 254 -8.42 -3.53 -29.59
C THR A 254 -7.41 -2.43 -29.97
N GLY A 255 -6.99 -2.40 -31.23
CA GLY A 255 -6.00 -1.44 -31.70
C GLY A 255 -4.57 -1.75 -31.20
N GLU A 256 -3.80 -0.71 -30.97
CA GLU A 256 -2.36 -0.80 -30.64
C GLU A 256 -2.06 -0.14 -29.28
N TRP A 257 -2.81 -0.50 -28.24
CA TRP A 257 -2.72 0.08 -26.87
C TRP A 257 -1.30 0.07 -26.29
N TRP A 258 -0.49 -0.91 -26.64
CA TRP A 258 0.90 -1.02 -26.18
C TRP A 258 1.78 0.14 -26.60
N LYS A 259 1.45 0.86 -27.71
CA LYS A 259 2.16 2.06 -28.13
C LYS A 259 2.00 3.21 -27.12
N PHE A 260 0.93 3.18 -26.35
CA PHE A 260 0.63 4.15 -25.29
C PHE A 260 0.97 3.61 -23.89
N GLY A 261 1.59 2.42 -23.79
CA GLY A 261 1.87 1.74 -22.54
C GLY A 261 0.65 1.04 -21.91
N GLY A 262 -0.56 1.50 -22.21
CA GLY A 262 -1.82 0.90 -21.73
C GLY A 262 -2.25 1.33 -20.33
N GLY A 263 -1.36 1.77 -19.44
CA GLY A 263 -1.66 2.19 -18.08
C GLY A 263 -1.78 1.02 -17.08
N GLY A 264 -2.78 1.06 -16.21
CA GLY A 264 -3.03 0.01 -15.21
C GLY A 264 -2.05 -0.03 -14.04
N THR A 265 -1.40 1.09 -13.72
CA THR A 265 -0.34 1.16 -12.71
C THR A 265 -0.86 0.84 -11.29
N ALA A 266 -0.11 0.03 -10.53
CA ALA A 266 -0.42 -0.34 -9.15
C ALA A 266 0.33 0.60 -8.18
N TRP A 267 -0.16 1.84 -8.04
CA TRP A 267 0.55 2.90 -7.34
C TRP A 267 0.23 3.01 -5.83
N ASP A 268 -0.76 2.28 -5.32
CA ASP A 268 -1.08 2.23 -3.88
C ASP A 268 -1.61 0.84 -3.50
N ALA A 269 -2.87 0.63 -3.19
CA ALA A 269 -3.51 -0.57 -2.66
C ALA A 269 -2.77 -1.90 -2.89
N ILE A 270 -2.05 -2.34 -1.86
CA ILE A 270 -1.34 -3.62 -1.80
C ILE A 270 -1.63 -4.23 -0.43
N VAL A 271 -2.36 -5.34 -0.38
CA VAL A 271 -2.83 -5.94 0.88
C VAL A 271 -2.57 -7.44 0.88
N PHE A 272 -1.87 -7.93 1.89
CA PHE A 272 -1.57 -9.35 2.07
C PHE A 272 -2.54 -9.99 3.06
N ASP A 273 -3.13 -11.11 2.67
CA ASP A 273 -3.93 -11.98 3.52
C ASP A 273 -3.15 -13.25 3.86
N PRO A 274 -2.54 -13.34 5.06
CA PRO A 274 -1.79 -14.52 5.46
C PRO A 274 -2.67 -15.74 5.66
N GLU A 275 -3.96 -15.57 5.98
CA GLU A 275 -4.90 -16.67 6.19
C GLU A 275 -5.22 -17.42 4.91
N LEU A 276 -5.44 -16.68 3.81
CA LEU A 276 -5.76 -17.27 2.51
C LEU A 276 -4.53 -17.41 1.61
N ASN A 277 -3.35 -16.95 2.05
CA ASN A 277 -2.13 -16.84 1.24
C ASN A 277 -2.41 -16.12 -0.09
N GLN A 278 -3.08 -14.95 -0.03
CA GLN A 278 -3.43 -14.14 -1.18
C GLN A 278 -2.90 -12.71 -1.02
N LEU A 279 -2.50 -12.13 -2.14
CA LEU A 279 -2.08 -10.74 -2.25
C LEU A 279 -3.07 -9.99 -3.12
N TYR A 280 -3.78 -9.01 -2.55
CA TYR A 280 -4.72 -8.16 -3.29
C TYR A 280 -4.05 -6.87 -3.70
N ILE A 281 -4.21 -6.50 -4.96
CA ILE A 281 -3.74 -5.23 -5.50
C ILE A 281 -4.86 -4.49 -6.21
N GLY A 282 -4.80 -3.17 -6.15
CA GLY A 282 -5.63 -2.29 -6.97
C GLY A 282 -4.88 -1.82 -8.21
N THR A 283 -5.53 -1.81 -9.36
CA THR A 283 -4.95 -1.33 -10.62
C THR A 283 -5.54 -0.01 -11.06
N GLY A 284 -4.74 0.77 -11.77
CA GLY A 284 -5.04 2.13 -12.18
C GLY A 284 -5.81 2.25 -13.49
N ASN A 285 -5.91 3.50 -13.92
CA ASN A 285 -6.56 3.95 -15.14
C ASN A 285 -5.80 3.53 -16.41
N GLY A 286 -6.48 3.66 -17.54
CA GLY A 286 -5.88 3.46 -18.87
C GLY A 286 -5.06 4.63 -19.37
N SER A 287 -4.16 4.37 -20.29
CA SER A 287 -3.36 5.37 -20.98
C SER A 287 -3.55 5.27 -22.51
N PRO A 288 -4.02 6.36 -23.16
CA PRO A 288 -4.69 7.54 -22.58
C PRO A 288 -6.03 7.20 -21.92
N TRP A 289 -6.62 8.14 -21.14
CA TRP A 289 -7.88 7.91 -20.43
C TRP A 289 -9.03 7.52 -21.36
N ASN A 290 -9.17 8.23 -22.50
CA ASN A 290 -10.24 7.95 -23.45
C ASN A 290 -10.05 6.56 -24.09
N ARG A 291 -11.01 5.65 -23.81
CA ARG A 291 -10.99 4.29 -24.37
C ARG A 291 -11.01 4.27 -25.88
N GLU A 292 -11.73 5.18 -26.54
CA GLU A 292 -11.85 5.21 -28.02
C GLU A 292 -10.50 5.48 -28.70
N ILE A 293 -9.55 6.14 -28.02
CA ILE A 293 -8.18 6.34 -28.51
C ILE A 293 -7.33 5.13 -28.18
N ARG A 294 -7.39 4.63 -26.96
CA ARG A 294 -6.55 3.54 -26.45
C ARG A 294 -6.94 2.19 -27.03
N SER A 295 -8.24 1.93 -27.15
CA SER A 295 -8.82 0.66 -27.56
C SER A 295 -10.04 0.96 -28.47
N PRO A 296 -9.81 1.44 -29.71
CA PRO A 296 -10.88 1.80 -30.64
C PRO A 296 -11.68 0.56 -31.00
N GLY A 297 -12.97 0.56 -30.71
CA GLY A 297 -13.83 -0.62 -30.79
C GLY A 297 -14.22 -1.18 -29.43
N GLY A 298 -13.70 -0.63 -28.35
CA GLY A 298 -14.17 -0.89 -27.01
C GLY A 298 -13.41 -2.01 -26.28
N GLY A 299 -14.18 -2.87 -25.58
CA GLY A 299 -13.65 -3.92 -24.72
C GLY A 299 -13.45 -3.46 -23.28
N ASP A 300 -13.30 -4.43 -22.39
CA ASP A 300 -13.17 -4.19 -20.96
C ASP A 300 -11.78 -3.68 -20.56
N ASN A 301 -10.77 -3.86 -21.41
CA ASN A 301 -9.39 -3.48 -21.19
C ASN A 301 -8.82 -4.02 -19.86
N LEU A 302 -8.88 -5.35 -19.70
CA LEU A 302 -8.36 -6.02 -18.51
C LEU A 302 -6.82 -5.83 -18.40
N TYR A 303 -6.29 -5.53 -17.22
CA TYR A 303 -6.97 -5.41 -15.90
C TYR A 303 -6.93 -3.97 -15.41
N LEU A 304 -7.41 -2.99 -16.20
CA LEU A 304 -7.58 -1.63 -15.72
C LEU A 304 -8.65 -1.57 -14.62
N SER A 305 -8.48 -0.66 -13.68
CA SER A 305 -9.47 -0.32 -12.65
C SER A 305 -10.06 -1.58 -11.99
N SER A 306 -9.17 -2.48 -11.58
CA SER A 306 -9.52 -3.80 -11.06
C SER A 306 -8.90 -4.04 -9.70
N ILE A 307 -9.56 -4.88 -8.92
CA ILE A 307 -8.99 -5.58 -7.79
C ILE A 307 -8.47 -6.91 -8.33
N VAL A 308 -7.20 -7.22 -8.12
CA VAL A 308 -6.56 -8.45 -8.60
C VAL A 308 -5.98 -9.20 -7.41
N SER A 309 -6.31 -10.49 -7.30
CA SER A 309 -5.70 -11.39 -6.32
C SER A 309 -4.58 -12.19 -6.98
N LEU A 310 -3.41 -12.17 -6.33
CA LEU A 310 -2.22 -12.88 -6.76
C LEU A 310 -1.80 -13.90 -5.69
N ASN A 311 -1.17 -14.97 -6.12
CA ASN A 311 -0.39 -15.83 -5.24
C ASN A 311 0.89 -15.07 -4.83
N PRO A 312 1.13 -14.80 -3.54
CA PRO A 312 2.29 -14.03 -3.09
C PRO A 312 3.63 -14.72 -3.31
N ASP A 313 3.64 -16.06 -3.51
CA ASP A 313 4.87 -16.84 -3.66
C ASP A 313 5.45 -16.75 -5.09
N ASN A 314 4.60 -16.61 -6.11
CA ASN A 314 5.02 -16.66 -7.52
C ASN A 314 4.43 -15.56 -8.42
N GLY A 315 3.51 -14.73 -7.89
CA GLY A 315 2.86 -13.64 -8.63
C GLY A 315 1.80 -14.11 -9.64
N GLU A 316 1.39 -15.36 -9.63
CA GLU A 316 0.29 -15.85 -10.48
C GLU A 316 -1.06 -15.32 -10.03
N MET A 317 -1.93 -14.99 -10.99
CA MET A 317 -3.25 -14.47 -10.69
C MET A 317 -4.21 -15.58 -10.26
N ASN A 318 -4.86 -15.40 -9.09
CA ASN A 318 -5.92 -16.28 -8.60
C ASN A 318 -7.28 -15.87 -9.22
N TRP A 319 -7.65 -14.60 -9.07
CA TRP A 319 -8.90 -14.02 -9.57
C TRP A 319 -8.78 -12.50 -9.74
N TYR A 320 -9.78 -11.91 -10.35
CA TYR A 320 -9.93 -10.45 -10.43
C TYR A 320 -11.41 -10.04 -10.38
N TYR A 321 -11.64 -8.80 -9.91
CA TYR A 321 -12.91 -8.10 -10.04
C TYR A 321 -12.67 -6.71 -10.63
N GLN A 322 -13.32 -6.39 -11.75
CA GLN A 322 -13.14 -5.09 -12.42
C GLN A 322 -14.22 -4.11 -12.00
N THR A 323 -13.84 -3.06 -11.27
CA THR A 323 -14.78 -2.05 -10.75
C THR A 323 -15.31 -1.12 -11.85
N THR A 324 -14.50 -0.88 -12.90
CA THR A 324 -14.85 0.04 -13.99
C THR A 324 -14.41 -0.53 -15.34
N PRO A 325 -15.21 -1.45 -15.94
CA PRO A 325 -14.88 -2.03 -17.25
C PRO A 325 -14.74 -0.97 -18.35
N GLY A 326 -13.66 -1.08 -19.14
CA GLY A 326 -13.36 -0.15 -20.22
C GLY A 326 -13.27 1.30 -19.74
N GLU A 327 -12.65 1.52 -18.62
CA GLU A 327 -12.45 2.79 -17.94
C GLU A 327 -12.09 3.93 -18.91
N SER A 328 -12.61 5.14 -18.70
CA SER A 328 -12.39 6.33 -19.54
C SER A 328 -12.39 7.65 -18.75
N TRP A 329 -12.42 7.61 -17.43
CA TRP A 329 -12.67 8.76 -16.55
C TRP A 329 -11.56 8.99 -15.54
N ASP A 330 -10.44 8.28 -15.64
CA ASP A 330 -9.41 8.17 -14.58
C ASP A 330 -9.95 7.52 -13.30
N TYR A 331 -10.92 6.62 -13.43
CA TYR A 331 -11.44 5.86 -12.28
C TYR A 331 -10.54 4.66 -11.99
N THR A 332 -9.66 4.84 -11.01
CA THR A 332 -8.74 3.78 -10.56
C THR A 332 -9.37 2.92 -9.46
N ALA A 333 -8.89 1.70 -9.30
CA ALA A 333 -9.16 0.83 -8.15
C ALA A 333 -7.94 0.71 -7.21
N THR A 334 -7.04 1.69 -7.24
CA THR A 334 -5.82 1.74 -6.43
C THR A 334 -6.03 2.35 -5.04
N GLN A 335 -7.27 2.70 -4.70
CA GLN A 335 -7.65 3.20 -3.38
C GLN A 335 -7.48 2.11 -2.32
N PRO A 336 -7.25 2.48 -1.04
CA PRO A 336 -7.05 1.52 0.04
C PRO A 336 -8.10 0.41 0.05
N ILE A 337 -7.63 -0.80 0.33
CA ILE A 337 -8.43 -2.02 0.49
C ILE A 337 -8.41 -2.41 1.96
N ILE A 338 -9.56 -2.80 2.51
CA ILE A 338 -9.69 -3.31 3.88
C ILE A 338 -10.18 -4.75 3.82
N LEU A 339 -9.57 -5.64 4.62
CA LEU A 339 -10.05 -7.00 4.80
C LEU A 339 -10.83 -7.13 6.12
N ALA A 340 -11.93 -7.86 6.07
CA ALA A 340 -12.73 -8.15 7.27
C ALA A 340 -13.39 -9.53 7.20
N ASP A 341 -13.73 -10.07 8.38
CA ASP A 341 -14.62 -11.21 8.53
C ASP A 341 -15.94 -10.66 9.05
N LEU A 342 -16.99 -10.79 8.27
CA LEU A 342 -18.32 -10.22 8.55
C LEU A 342 -19.39 -11.30 8.52
N GLU A 343 -20.48 -11.05 9.22
CA GLU A 343 -21.72 -11.82 9.06
C GLU A 343 -22.64 -11.04 8.10
N ILE A 344 -22.91 -11.61 6.92
CA ILE A 344 -23.78 -11.04 5.91
C ILE A 344 -24.90 -12.03 5.62
N GLU A 345 -26.16 -11.62 5.79
CA GLU A 345 -27.34 -12.49 5.62
C GLU A 345 -27.27 -13.77 6.47
N ASN A 346 -26.82 -13.64 7.74
CA ASN A 346 -26.60 -14.73 8.69
C ASN A 346 -25.58 -15.80 8.21
N LYS A 347 -24.63 -15.40 7.35
CA LYS A 347 -23.54 -16.25 6.89
C LYS A 347 -22.20 -15.59 7.17
N PRO A 348 -21.21 -16.33 7.70
CA PRO A 348 -19.87 -15.80 7.82
C PRO A 348 -19.27 -15.59 6.41
N ARG A 349 -18.69 -14.43 6.17
CA ARG A 349 -18.07 -14.03 4.91
C ARG A 349 -16.70 -13.43 5.16
N LYS A 350 -15.72 -13.88 4.40
CA LYS A 350 -14.41 -13.25 4.30
C LYS A 350 -14.47 -12.21 3.21
N VAL A 351 -14.45 -10.93 3.59
CA VAL A 351 -14.67 -9.86 2.62
C VAL A 351 -13.45 -8.98 2.42
N LEU A 352 -13.39 -8.42 1.23
CA LEU A 352 -12.55 -7.32 0.83
C LEU A 352 -13.48 -6.12 0.57
N MET A 353 -13.15 -4.97 1.15
CA MET A 353 -13.93 -3.73 1.00
C MET A 353 -13.09 -2.65 0.34
N GLN A 354 -13.67 -1.96 -0.65
CA GLN A 354 -13.00 -0.85 -1.34
C GLN A 354 -13.99 0.22 -1.77
N ALA A 355 -13.59 1.49 -1.62
CA ALA A 355 -14.28 2.66 -2.18
C ALA A 355 -13.39 3.32 -3.25
N PRO A 356 -13.40 2.87 -4.51
CA PRO A 356 -12.56 3.44 -5.57
C PRO A 356 -13.06 4.81 -6.03
N LYS A 357 -12.33 5.44 -6.96
CA LYS A 357 -12.63 6.76 -7.53
C LYS A 357 -14.05 6.85 -8.12
N ASN A 358 -14.59 5.74 -8.61
CA ASN A 358 -15.86 5.67 -9.35
C ASN A 358 -17.14 5.94 -8.53
N GLY A 359 -17.01 6.07 -7.20
CA GLY A 359 -18.11 6.49 -6.31
C GLY A 359 -18.97 5.36 -5.75
N PHE A 360 -18.63 4.10 -6.00
CA PHE A 360 -19.30 2.93 -5.42
C PHE A 360 -18.43 2.29 -4.35
N PHE A 361 -19.03 1.87 -3.24
CA PHE A 361 -18.39 1.07 -2.21
C PHE A 361 -18.66 -0.40 -2.50
N TYR A 362 -17.59 -1.14 -2.73
CA TYR A 362 -17.65 -2.56 -3.09
C TYR A 362 -17.34 -3.44 -1.89
N VAL A 363 -18.11 -4.54 -1.77
CA VAL A 363 -17.85 -5.66 -0.89
C VAL A 363 -17.72 -6.90 -1.77
N ILE A 364 -16.56 -7.54 -1.72
CA ILE A 364 -16.18 -8.69 -2.55
C ILE A 364 -15.82 -9.86 -1.64
N ASP A 365 -16.22 -11.07 -1.98
CA ASP A 365 -15.71 -12.27 -1.30
C ASP A 365 -14.22 -12.42 -1.63
N ARG A 366 -13.36 -12.26 -0.60
CA ARG A 366 -11.92 -12.25 -0.81
C ARG A 366 -11.32 -13.61 -1.10
N THR A 367 -12.11 -14.68 -0.97
CA THR A 367 -11.64 -16.03 -1.26
C THR A 367 -11.59 -16.33 -2.75
N ASN A 368 -12.52 -15.76 -3.54
CA ASN A 368 -12.70 -16.11 -4.94
C ASN A 368 -13.04 -14.94 -5.88
N GLY A 369 -13.22 -13.74 -5.34
CA GLY A 369 -13.52 -12.52 -6.11
C GLY A 369 -15.00 -12.33 -6.44
N ASP A 370 -15.90 -13.12 -5.86
CA ASP A 370 -17.34 -12.98 -6.10
C ASP A 370 -17.86 -11.64 -5.56
N PHE A 371 -18.68 -10.97 -6.37
CA PHE A 371 -19.36 -9.74 -5.99
C PHE A 371 -20.42 -9.99 -4.95
N ILE A 372 -20.42 -9.23 -3.86
CA ILE A 372 -21.43 -9.28 -2.79
C ILE A 372 -22.32 -8.05 -2.87
N SER A 373 -21.73 -6.85 -2.87
CA SER A 373 -22.49 -5.60 -3.00
C SER A 373 -21.65 -4.46 -3.58
N GLY A 374 -22.34 -3.46 -4.17
CA GLY A 374 -21.71 -2.26 -4.71
C GLY A 374 -22.71 -1.11 -4.68
N GLU A 375 -22.66 -0.27 -3.63
CA GLU A 375 -23.58 0.83 -3.43
C GLU A 375 -22.88 2.18 -3.56
N PRO A 376 -23.55 3.20 -4.13
CA PRO A 376 -22.96 4.51 -4.25
C PRO A 376 -22.81 5.16 -2.86
N PHE A 377 -21.63 5.71 -2.55
CA PHE A 377 -21.38 6.45 -1.31
C PHE A 377 -21.35 7.97 -1.51
N VAL A 378 -21.39 8.42 -2.78
CA VAL A 378 -21.55 9.81 -3.21
C VAL A 378 -22.50 9.87 -4.41
N TYR A 379 -22.86 11.08 -4.84
CA TYR A 379 -23.59 11.23 -6.09
C TYR A 379 -22.78 10.71 -7.28
N THR A 380 -23.36 9.80 -8.06
CA THR A 380 -22.79 9.27 -9.31
C THR A 380 -23.79 9.42 -10.45
N ASN A 381 -23.30 9.71 -11.66
CA ASN A 381 -24.12 9.73 -12.86
C ASN A 381 -23.52 9.00 -14.07
N TRP A 382 -22.26 8.56 -13.98
CA TRP A 382 -21.64 7.74 -15.02
C TRP A 382 -22.27 6.35 -15.10
N ALA A 383 -22.74 5.82 -13.97
CA ALA A 383 -23.48 4.58 -13.87
C ALA A 383 -24.68 4.76 -12.95
N LYS A 384 -25.78 4.07 -13.26
CA LYS A 384 -27.03 4.13 -12.48
C LYS A 384 -26.94 3.30 -11.20
N LYS A 385 -26.30 2.14 -11.29
CA LYS A 385 -26.08 1.16 -10.21
C LYS A 385 -25.08 0.11 -10.67
N ILE A 386 -24.63 -0.72 -9.75
CA ILE A 386 -23.99 -2.01 -10.07
C ILE A 386 -25.10 -3.05 -10.17
N ASP A 387 -25.09 -3.82 -11.24
CA ASP A 387 -26.01 -4.94 -11.45
C ASP A 387 -25.62 -6.11 -10.54
N TYR A 388 -26.56 -6.56 -9.70
CA TYR A 388 -26.29 -7.59 -8.69
C TYR A 388 -26.13 -9.00 -9.27
N GLU A 389 -26.64 -9.26 -10.49
CA GLU A 389 -26.47 -10.58 -11.14
C GLU A 389 -25.10 -10.71 -11.81
N THR A 390 -24.58 -9.61 -12.34
CA THR A 390 -23.35 -9.61 -13.13
C THR A 390 -22.15 -8.98 -12.43
N GLY A 391 -22.39 -8.21 -11.35
CA GLY A 391 -21.36 -7.40 -10.68
C GLY A 391 -20.86 -6.23 -11.54
N ARG A 392 -21.56 -5.86 -12.63
CA ARG A 392 -21.10 -4.83 -13.58
C ARG A 392 -21.90 -3.55 -13.45
N PRO A 393 -21.28 -2.38 -13.71
CA PRO A 393 -22.00 -1.10 -13.72
C PRO A 393 -23.00 -1.06 -14.89
N ILE A 394 -24.21 -0.56 -14.60
CA ILE A 394 -25.19 -0.17 -15.63
C ILE A 394 -24.91 1.29 -15.97
N GLU A 395 -24.10 1.50 -17.03
CA GLU A 395 -23.68 2.83 -17.46
C GLU A 395 -24.84 3.71 -17.93
N SER A 396 -24.72 5.02 -17.70
CA SER A 396 -25.62 6.00 -18.31
C SER A 396 -25.27 6.19 -19.79
N SER A 397 -26.26 6.44 -20.63
CA SER A 397 -26.07 6.53 -22.09
C SER A 397 -25.11 7.64 -22.54
N PHE A 398 -24.95 8.69 -21.74
CA PHE A 398 -24.06 9.81 -22.00
C PHE A 398 -22.65 9.65 -21.39
N ALA A 399 -22.44 8.62 -20.55
CA ALA A 399 -21.24 8.50 -19.71
C ALA A 399 -19.94 8.44 -20.53
N ARG A 400 -19.98 7.86 -21.71
CA ARG A 400 -18.80 7.70 -22.60
C ARG A 400 -18.39 8.96 -23.35
N TYR A 401 -19.15 10.08 -23.25
CA TYR A 401 -18.87 11.39 -23.90
C TYR A 401 -18.30 11.24 -25.33
N LYS A 402 -18.81 10.25 -26.08
CA LYS A 402 -18.29 9.90 -27.40
C LYS A 402 -18.63 10.95 -28.47
N ASP A 403 -19.89 11.39 -28.50
CA ASP A 403 -20.44 12.25 -29.53
C ASP A 403 -20.77 13.67 -29.02
N VAL A 404 -20.85 13.83 -27.68
CA VAL A 404 -21.21 15.09 -27.04
C VAL A 404 -20.44 15.25 -25.74
N ASN A 405 -20.18 16.49 -25.34
CA ASN A 405 -19.67 16.78 -24.01
C ASN A 405 -20.72 16.37 -22.97
N ALA A 406 -20.25 15.79 -21.87
CA ALA A 406 -21.10 15.34 -20.80
C ALA A 406 -20.56 15.76 -19.43
N TYR A 407 -21.48 16.13 -18.56
CA TYR A 407 -21.18 16.40 -17.16
C TYR A 407 -21.12 15.07 -16.40
N ILE A 408 -19.95 14.69 -15.95
CA ILE A 408 -19.69 13.39 -15.31
C ILE A 408 -19.35 13.57 -13.83
N ALA A 409 -20.01 12.80 -13.01
CA ALA A 409 -19.74 12.67 -11.57
C ALA A 409 -19.50 11.19 -11.22
N PRO A 410 -18.50 10.88 -10.39
CA PRO A 410 -17.54 11.77 -9.75
C PRO A 410 -16.52 12.42 -10.72
N HIS A 411 -15.85 13.47 -10.23
CA HIS A 411 -14.69 14.08 -10.92
C HIS A 411 -13.53 13.07 -11.07
N PRO A 412 -12.62 13.22 -12.07
CA PRO A 412 -11.44 12.34 -12.23
C PRO A 412 -10.51 12.22 -11.00
N ILE A 413 -10.49 13.23 -10.11
CA ILE A 413 -9.79 13.08 -8.81
C ILE A 413 -10.44 11.98 -7.96
N GLY A 414 -11.70 11.63 -8.23
CA GLY A 414 -12.45 10.56 -7.59
C GLY A 414 -13.32 10.99 -6.42
N ALA A 415 -14.34 10.19 -6.16
CA ALA A 415 -15.17 10.27 -4.96
C ALA A 415 -14.38 9.97 -3.68
N HIS A 416 -13.37 9.15 -3.81
CA HIS A 416 -12.34 8.82 -2.83
C HIS A 416 -11.01 8.62 -3.59
N ASN A 417 -9.89 8.87 -2.93
CA ASN A 417 -8.57 8.75 -3.54
C ASN A 417 -7.61 8.00 -2.59
N TRP A 418 -6.32 8.37 -2.56
CA TRP A 418 -5.27 7.73 -1.77
C TRP A 418 -5.47 7.83 -0.24
N HIS A 419 -6.28 8.76 0.24
CA HIS A 419 -6.56 8.93 1.66
C HIS A 419 -7.09 7.61 2.25
N PRO A 420 -6.52 7.10 3.35
CA PRO A 420 -6.91 5.79 3.85
C PRO A 420 -8.33 5.78 4.42
N MET A 421 -9.04 4.69 4.14
CA MET A 421 -10.25 4.33 4.88
C MET A 421 -9.87 3.73 6.25
N ALA A 422 -10.85 3.62 7.15
CA ALA A 422 -10.70 2.88 8.39
C ALA A 422 -11.95 2.03 8.67
N PHE A 423 -11.77 0.86 9.26
CA PHE A 423 -12.86 -0.03 9.67
C PHE A 423 -12.84 -0.24 11.18
N ASN A 424 -13.92 0.11 11.83
CA ASN A 424 -14.09 -0.17 13.26
C ASN A 424 -14.87 -1.46 13.46
N LYS A 425 -14.19 -2.53 13.80
CA LYS A 425 -14.79 -3.86 14.03
C LYS A 425 -15.79 -3.91 15.16
N SER A 426 -15.72 -2.99 16.14
CA SER A 426 -16.66 -2.95 17.28
C SER A 426 -18.00 -2.34 16.90
N THR A 427 -18.04 -1.42 15.92
CA THR A 427 -19.26 -0.76 15.44
C THR A 427 -19.75 -1.30 14.09
N GLY A 428 -18.90 -2.05 13.38
CA GLY A 428 -19.18 -2.52 12.02
C GLY A 428 -19.17 -1.40 10.97
N LEU A 429 -18.61 -0.23 11.27
CA LEU A 429 -18.62 0.93 10.38
C LEU A 429 -17.30 1.09 9.64
N VAL A 430 -17.39 1.39 8.35
CA VAL A 430 -16.28 1.86 7.50
C VAL A 430 -16.34 3.38 7.40
N TYR A 431 -15.20 4.04 7.60
CA TYR A 431 -15.06 5.48 7.47
C TYR A 431 -14.32 5.78 6.18
N ILE A 432 -14.94 6.57 5.31
CA ILE A 432 -14.44 6.89 3.96
C ILE A 432 -14.22 8.40 3.86
N PRO A 433 -13.00 8.89 3.57
CA PRO A 433 -12.76 10.30 3.24
C PRO A 433 -13.35 10.61 1.86
N ALA A 434 -14.65 10.91 1.83
CA ALA A 434 -15.40 11.10 0.59
C ALA A 434 -15.33 12.56 0.10
N ARG A 435 -15.44 12.71 -1.22
CA ARG A 435 -15.50 14.00 -1.93
C ARG A 435 -16.61 13.97 -2.95
N GLU A 436 -17.38 15.04 -3.02
CA GLU A 436 -18.31 15.27 -4.12
C GLU A 436 -17.73 16.28 -5.12
N GLY A 437 -17.88 15.98 -6.38
CA GLY A 437 -17.40 16.81 -7.48
C GLY A 437 -17.72 16.18 -8.82
N SER A 438 -17.60 16.99 -9.86
CA SER A 438 -17.94 16.59 -11.22
C SER A 438 -17.04 17.29 -12.22
N ASN A 439 -16.97 16.79 -13.44
CA ASN A 439 -16.20 17.32 -14.55
C ASN A 439 -17.06 17.47 -15.79
N PHE A 440 -16.73 18.48 -16.61
CA PHE A 440 -17.40 18.76 -17.88
C PHE A 440 -16.43 18.65 -19.04
#